data_347022b88afa03133e023a9d66cb15bf
#
_entry.id   347022b88afa03133e023a9d66cb15bf
#
_cell.length_a   1.000
_cell.length_b   1.000
_cell.length_c   1.000
_cell.angle_alpha   90.00
_cell.angle_beta   90.00
_cell.angle_gamma   90.00
#
_symmetry.space_group_name_H-M   'P 1'
#
loop_
_entity.id
_entity.type
_entity.pdbx_description
1 polymer ?
#
loop_
_entity_poly.entity_id
_entity_poly.type
_entity_poly.pdbx_seq_one_letter_code
_entity_poly.pdbx_strand_id
1 'polypeptide(L)'
;MLFCFCYYTIIPCACGFRNALCFFAPPCYTGSMSTNVIGRFAPSPSGYLHMGNLLAMLLAWLDCRALGGKLIFRMEDLDPARSKPAYAAAMAEDLRWLGLDWDEGWPDAGYAQSERTALYEEAFEALKKRGLVYPCFCTRAERLAAASAPQPGEAQHDSRCRCARLSEAEREALRQSGRRCAWKLRMPELEVSVADGHYGLITQNLARDAGDCIVRRADGVFAYQLAVSVDDMLMGVTRVVRGRDLLSSAPRQRWLIETLGGAAPDYCHAPLLTSGDGKLSKRLGSLSTQILRQTMRPEEVVGRLAFLCGLRESDAPTTPRALLRDFDWARVKTEDVPMARKE
;
A
#
# COMPACT_ATOMS: atom_id res chain seq x y z
N MET A 1 -2.14 -42.58 2.97
CA MET A 1 -1.51 -42.34 4.30
C MET A 1 -0.31 -41.43 4.05
N LEU A 2 -0.49 -40.12 4.20
CA LEU A 2 0.61 -39.17 4.18
C LEU A 2 0.85 -38.69 5.63
N PHE A 3 2.04 -38.98 6.14
CA PHE A 3 2.47 -38.53 7.45
C PHE A 3 3.01 -37.10 7.34
N CYS A 4 2.35 -36.16 8.05
CA CYS A 4 2.82 -34.79 8.21
C CYS A 4 3.69 -34.74 9.48
N PHE A 5 4.99 -34.47 9.35
CA PHE A 5 5.91 -34.25 10.47
C PHE A 5 5.81 -32.80 10.93
N CYS A 6 5.22 -32.55 12.10
CA CYS A 6 5.27 -31.26 12.76
C CYS A 6 6.51 -31.18 13.64
N TYR A 7 7.43 -30.26 13.35
CA TYR A 7 8.52 -29.89 14.27
C TYR A 7 8.02 -28.87 15.29
N TYR A 8 8.05 -29.27 16.57
CA TYR A 8 7.75 -28.37 17.70
C TYR A 8 9.04 -27.69 18.16
N THR A 9 9.08 -26.35 18.12
CA THR A 9 10.11 -25.58 18.79
C THR A 9 9.53 -24.96 20.05
N ILE A 10 10.03 -25.35 21.21
CA ILE A 10 9.65 -24.80 22.53
C ILE A 10 10.52 -23.57 22.78
N ILE A 11 9.91 -22.38 22.86
CA ILE A 11 10.57 -21.15 23.31
C ILE A 11 10.11 -20.84 24.72
N PRO A 12 11.01 -20.66 25.73
CA PRO A 12 10.60 -20.35 27.10
C PRO A 12 10.08 -18.92 27.19
N CYS A 13 8.89 -18.77 27.76
CA CYS A 13 8.27 -17.48 28.05
C CYS A 13 8.83 -16.88 29.35
N ALA A 14 9.32 -15.62 29.28
CA ALA A 14 9.92 -14.90 30.41
C ALA A 14 8.91 -14.21 31.36
N CYS A 15 7.66 -14.63 31.40
CA CYS A 15 6.67 -14.12 32.34
C CYS A 15 6.37 -15.16 33.40
N GLY A 16 6.70 -14.82 34.66
CA GLY A 16 6.69 -15.69 35.83
C GLY A 16 5.33 -16.17 36.36
N PHE A 17 4.43 -16.62 35.49
CA PHE A 17 3.18 -17.28 35.87
C PHE A 17 3.28 -18.79 35.62
N ARG A 18 3.21 -19.57 36.69
CA ARG A 18 3.09 -21.02 36.63
C ARG A 18 1.71 -21.39 36.09
N ASN A 19 1.70 -22.25 35.06
CA ASN A 19 0.53 -22.92 34.47
C ASN A 19 -0.37 -22.06 33.57
N ALA A 20 0.18 -21.55 32.44
CA ALA A 20 -0.63 -21.29 31.24
C ALA A 20 0.16 -21.77 30.02
N LEU A 21 -0.23 -22.91 29.48
CA LEU A 21 0.20 -23.40 28.15
C LEU A 21 -0.45 -22.52 27.08
N CYS A 22 0.23 -21.45 26.66
CA CYS A 22 -0.16 -20.73 25.46
C CYS A 22 0.28 -21.53 24.23
N PHE A 23 -0.65 -22.26 23.64
CA PHE A 23 -0.47 -22.88 22.34
C PHE A 23 -0.53 -21.79 21.26
N PHE A 24 0.61 -21.26 20.86
CA PHE A 24 0.74 -20.60 19.58
C PHE A 24 1.05 -21.69 18.53
N ALA A 25 0.03 -22.30 17.99
CA ALA A 25 0.17 -23.00 16.71
C ALA A 25 0.34 -21.94 15.62
N PRO A 26 1.32 -22.10 14.71
CA PRO A 26 1.29 -21.30 13.50
C PRO A 26 -0.03 -21.60 12.77
N PRO A 27 -0.73 -20.61 12.22
CA PRO A 27 -1.94 -20.87 11.47
C PRO A 27 -1.59 -21.84 10.33
N CYS A 28 -2.07 -23.06 10.41
CA CYS A 28 -2.16 -23.91 9.23
C CYS A 28 -3.02 -23.14 8.23
N TYR A 29 -2.43 -22.77 7.13
CA TYR A 29 -3.13 -22.19 5.99
C TYR A 29 -4.00 -23.27 5.35
N THR A 30 -5.06 -23.65 6.03
CA THR A 30 -6.21 -24.24 5.36
C THR A 30 -6.97 -23.06 4.81
N GLY A 31 -6.92 -22.87 3.50
CA GLY A 31 -7.66 -21.84 2.80
C GLY A 31 -9.15 -21.95 3.08
N SER A 32 -9.59 -21.40 4.21
CA SER A 32 -10.96 -20.99 4.41
C SER A 32 -11.10 -19.73 3.57
N MET A 33 -11.71 -19.86 2.40
CA MET A 33 -12.20 -18.71 1.65
C MET A 33 -13.06 -17.90 2.61
N SER A 34 -12.56 -16.74 3.05
CA SER A 34 -13.37 -15.76 3.76
C SER A 34 -14.56 -15.46 2.86
N THR A 35 -15.75 -15.80 3.30
CA THR A 35 -16.99 -15.58 2.56
C THR A 35 -17.32 -14.10 2.38
N ASN A 36 -16.46 -13.20 2.85
CA ASN A 36 -16.66 -11.74 2.80
C ASN A 36 -15.39 -11.05 2.31
N VAL A 37 -15.19 -11.01 0.99
CA VAL A 37 -14.11 -10.28 0.36
C VAL A 37 -14.46 -8.79 0.35
N ILE A 38 -13.59 -7.95 0.94
CA ILE A 38 -13.69 -6.49 0.93
C ILE A 38 -12.43 -5.94 0.28
N GLY A 39 -12.58 -5.46 -0.94
CA GLY A 39 -11.56 -4.72 -1.69
C GLY A 39 -11.69 -3.21 -1.53
N ARG A 40 -10.76 -2.44 -2.10
CA ARG A 40 -10.88 -0.99 -2.10
C ARG A 40 -10.26 -0.33 -3.33
N PHE A 41 -10.84 0.78 -3.77
CA PHE A 41 -10.18 1.86 -4.48
C PHE A 41 -9.61 2.84 -3.45
N ALA A 42 -8.37 3.28 -3.63
CA ALA A 42 -7.69 4.16 -2.69
C ALA A 42 -6.82 5.20 -3.41
N PRO A 43 -7.40 6.08 -4.25
CA PRO A 43 -6.63 7.09 -4.95
C PRO A 43 -6.32 8.30 -4.07
N SER A 44 -5.17 8.93 -4.33
CA SER A 44 -4.83 10.24 -3.75
C SER A 44 -5.18 11.35 -4.73
N PRO A 45 -6.00 12.35 -4.36
CA PRO A 45 -6.52 13.38 -5.25
C PRO A 45 -5.50 14.51 -5.49
N SER A 46 -4.27 14.15 -5.90
CA SER A 46 -3.16 15.06 -6.17
C SER A 46 -3.00 15.44 -7.65
N GLY A 47 -3.89 14.94 -8.50
CA GLY A 47 -3.94 15.16 -9.96
C GLY A 47 -5.04 14.31 -10.58
N TYR A 48 -5.23 14.42 -11.90
CA TYR A 48 -6.15 13.55 -12.63
C TYR A 48 -5.59 12.13 -12.73
N LEU A 49 -6.49 11.13 -12.82
CA LEU A 49 -6.09 9.76 -13.08
C LEU A 49 -5.42 9.64 -14.46
N HIS A 50 -4.53 8.68 -14.58
CA HIS A 50 -3.86 8.31 -15.82
C HIS A 50 -3.97 6.80 -16.05
N MET A 51 -3.62 6.34 -17.25
CA MET A 51 -3.74 4.94 -17.66
C MET A 51 -3.19 3.95 -16.62
N GLY A 52 -2.07 4.27 -15.94
CA GLY A 52 -1.49 3.40 -14.91
C GLY A 52 -2.38 3.27 -13.67
N ASN A 53 -3.02 4.37 -13.23
CA ASN A 53 -3.99 4.33 -12.14
C ASN A 53 -5.23 3.52 -12.56
N LEU A 54 -5.72 3.76 -13.79
CA LEU A 54 -6.89 3.07 -14.32
C LEU A 54 -6.66 1.57 -14.46
N LEU A 55 -5.45 1.13 -14.83
CA LEU A 55 -5.11 -0.29 -14.87
C LEU A 55 -5.22 -0.93 -13.49
N ALA A 56 -4.59 -0.32 -12.48
CA ALA A 56 -4.65 -0.85 -11.11
C ALA A 56 -6.08 -0.90 -10.57
N MET A 57 -6.92 0.11 -10.89
CA MET A 57 -8.32 0.16 -10.49
C MET A 57 -9.18 -0.85 -11.24
N LEU A 58 -8.94 -1.04 -12.55
CA LEU A 58 -9.63 -2.08 -13.33
C LEU A 58 -9.33 -3.48 -12.76
N LEU A 59 -8.06 -3.78 -12.47
CA LEU A 59 -7.67 -5.06 -11.89
C LEU A 59 -8.22 -5.24 -10.47
N ALA A 60 -8.26 -4.18 -9.65
CA ALA A 60 -8.87 -4.21 -8.33
C ALA A 60 -10.38 -4.50 -8.39
N TRP A 61 -11.07 -3.92 -9.36
CA TRP A 61 -12.48 -4.17 -9.60
C TRP A 61 -12.73 -5.61 -10.06
N LEU A 62 -11.97 -6.07 -11.06
CA LEU A 62 -12.08 -7.41 -11.60
C LEU A 62 -11.82 -8.48 -10.53
N ASP A 63 -10.74 -8.34 -9.76
CA ASP A 63 -10.38 -9.27 -8.68
C ASP A 63 -11.48 -9.33 -7.61
N CYS A 64 -11.92 -8.18 -7.13
CA CYS A 64 -12.95 -8.11 -6.10
C CYS A 64 -14.30 -8.68 -6.58
N ARG A 65 -14.75 -8.30 -7.79
CA ARG A 65 -16.02 -8.76 -8.35
C ARG A 65 -15.99 -10.25 -8.75
N ALA A 66 -14.84 -10.77 -9.22
CA ALA A 66 -14.67 -12.20 -9.51
C ALA A 66 -14.82 -13.07 -8.25
N LEU A 67 -14.42 -12.52 -7.10
CA LEU A 67 -14.57 -13.17 -5.79
C LEU A 67 -15.93 -12.89 -5.12
N GLY A 68 -16.86 -12.21 -5.80
CA GLY A 68 -18.17 -11.82 -5.24
C GLY A 68 -18.07 -10.82 -4.11
N GLY A 69 -16.97 -10.06 -4.06
CA GLY A 69 -16.63 -9.16 -2.97
C GLY A 69 -17.29 -7.79 -3.06
N LYS A 70 -17.25 -7.08 -1.92
CA LYS A 70 -17.64 -5.68 -1.75
C LYS A 70 -16.44 -4.77 -1.98
N LEU A 71 -16.66 -3.64 -2.66
CA LEU A 71 -15.61 -2.68 -3.00
C LEU A 71 -15.87 -1.34 -2.31
N ILE A 72 -14.89 -0.86 -1.56
CA ILE A 72 -14.92 0.44 -0.87
C ILE A 72 -14.18 1.48 -1.72
N PHE A 73 -14.71 2.71 -1.78
CA PHE A 73 -13.99 3.84 -2.35
C PHE A 73 -13.50 4.77 -1.25
N ARG A 74 -12.19 4.70 -0.93
CA ARG A 74 -11.52 5.56 0.04
C ARG A 74 -10.73 6.65 -0.66
N MET A 75 -10.93 7.90 -0.26
CA MET A 75 -10.17 9.04 -0.77
C MET A 75 -8.93 9.28 0.10
N GLU A 76 -7.73 9.15 -0.46
CA GLU A 76 -6.46 9.33 0.27
C GLU A 76 -5.95 10.78 0.15
N ASP A 77 -6.58 11.68 0.87
CA ASP A 77 -6.41 13.13 0.83
C ASP A 77 -5.65 13.70 2.04
N LEU A 78 -4.77 12.92 2.65
CA LEU A 78 -3.98 13.29 3.84
C LEU A 78 -3.16 14.56 3.70
N ASP A 79 -2.64 14.84 2.51
CA ASP A 79 -1.80 16.01 2.26
C ASP A 79 -2.65 17.15 1.67
N PRO A 80 -3.10 18.13 2.48
CA PRO A 80 -3.98 19.19 2.03
C PRO A 80 -3.33 20.13 1.01
N ALA A 81 -1.98 20.21 0.99
CA ALA A 81 -1.26 21.03 0.02
C ALA A 81 -1.32 20.42 -1.40
N ARG A 82 -1.47 19.11 -1.51
CA ARG A 82 -1.50 18.37 -2.77
C ARG A 82 -2.89 17.93 -3.19
N SER A 83 -3.79 17.70 -2.23
CA SER A 83 -5.13 17.19 -2.44
C SER A 83 -6.09 18.32 -2.83
N LYS A 84 -6.86 18.11 -3.90
CA LYS A 84 -7.85 19.09 -4.34
C LYS A 84 -9.22 18.43 -4.51
N PRO A 85 -10.32 19.02 -3.97
CA PRO A 85 -11.66 18.47 -4.11
C PRO A 85 -12.08 18.21 -5.56
N ALA A 86 -11.64 19.08 -6.49
CA ALA A 86 -11.92 18.92 -7.91
C ALA A 86 -11.31 17.64 -8.50
N TYR A 87 -10.13 17.22 -8.03
CA TYR A 87 -9.53 15.95 -8.46
C TYR A 87 -10.27 14.75 -7.85
N ALA A 88 -10.71 14.86 -6.59
CA ALA A 88 -11.50 13.81 -5.95
C ALA A 88 -12.81 13.54 -6.71
N ALA A 89 -13.56 14.61 -7.03
CA ALA A 89 -14.77 14.51 -7.82
C ALA A 89 -14.51 13.91 -9.21
N ALA A 90 -13.48 14.41 -9.91
CA ALA A 90 -13.11 13.90 -11.22
C ALA A 90 -12.74 12.39 -11.19
N MET A 91 -12.04 11.92 -10.17
CA MET A 91 -11.71 10.50 -10.02
C MET A 91 -12.95 9.62 -9.88
N ALA A 92 -13.93 10.03 -9.11
CA ALA A 92 -15.19 9.31 -8.97
C ALA A 92 -15.98 9.27 -10.30
N GLU A 93 -16.00 10.39 -11.02
CA GLU A 93 -16.63 10.46 -12.34
C GLU A 93 -15.91 9.58 -13.36
N ASP A 94 -14.58 9.56 -13.34
CA ASP A 94 -13.76 8.74 -14.24
C ASP A 94 -14.00 7.24 -14.02
N LEU A 95 -14.09 6.80 -12.77
CA LEU A 95 -14.40 5.40 -12.46
C LEU A 95 -15.81 5.02 -12.94
N ARG A 96 -16.82 5.87 -12.68
CA ARG A 96 -18.18 5.63 -13.20
C ARG A 96 -18.23 5.60 -14.72
N TRP A 97 -17.51 6.52 -15.37
CA TRP A 97 -17.42 6.57 -16.82
C TRP A 97 -16.84 5.27 -17.41
N LEU A 98 -15.86 4.65 -16.73
CA LEU A 98 -15.29 3.35 -17.14
C LEU A 98 -16.19 2.15 -16.79
N GLY A 99 -17.28 2.35 -16.03
CA GLY A 99 -18.14 1.27 -15.54
C GLY A 99 -17.56 0.53 -14.34
N LEU A 100 -16.68 1.20 -13.57
CA LEU A 100 -16.10 0.69 -12.33
C LEU A 100 -16.92 1.25 -11.15
N ASP A 101 -17.87 0.47 -10.70
CA ASP A 101 -18.72 0.79 -9.55
C ASP A 101 -18.07 0.39 -8.22
N TRP A 102 -18.60 0.91 -7.13
CA TRP A 102 -18.26 0.53 -5.75
C TRP A 102 -19.52 0.50 -4.90
N ASP A 103 -19.46 -0.18 -3.75
CA ASP A 103 -20.64 -0.45 -2.92
C ASP A 103 -20.84 0.61 -1.83
N GLU A 104 -19.75 1.13 -1.27
CA GLU A 104 -19.74 2.19 -0.26
C GLU A 104 -18.46 3.03 -0.35
N GLY A 105 -18.48 4.22 0.21
CA GLY A 105 -17.28 5.04 0.24
C GLY A 105 -17.53 6.49 -0.09
N TRP A 106 -16.45 7.21 -0.39
CA TRP A 106 -16.51 8.61 -0.76
C TRP A 106 -17.55 8.87 -1.86
N PRO A 107 -18.40 9.93 -1.74
CA PRO A 107 -18.25 11.09 -0.84
C PRO A 107 -18.92 10.96 0.53
N ASP A 108 -19.37 9.77 0.94
CA ASP A 108 -19.95 9.58 2.25
C ASP A 108 -18.93 9.85 3.36
N ALA A 109 -19.41 10.31 4.52
CA ALA A 109 -18.57 10.68 5.65
C ALA A 109 -17.77 9.47 6.19
N GLY A 110 -16.51 9.72 6.56
CA GLY A 110 -15.61 8.70 7.12
C GLY A 110 -14.81 7.92 6.08
N TYR A 111 -14.96 8.23 4.78
CA TYR A 111 -14.19 7.61 3.71
C TYR A 111 -13.11 8.51 3.10
N ALA A 112 -12.96 9.74 3.57
CA ALA A 112 -11.80 10.59 3.28
C ALA A 112 -10.78 10.50 4.42
N GLN A 113 -9.49 10.36 4.11
CA GLN A 113 -8.44 10.24 5.13
C GLN A 113 -8.30 11.51 5.97
N SER A 114 -8.59 12.68 5.40
CA SER A 114 -8.61 13.95 6.13
C SER A 114 -9.61 13.99 7.28
N GLU A 115 -10.68 13.21 7.21
CA GLU A 115 -11.73 13.09 8.27
C GLU A 115 -11.33 12.10 9.37
N ARG A 116 -10.27 11.31 9.17
CA ARG A 116 -9.91 10.17 10.02
C ARG A 116 -8.69 10.41 10.91
N THR A 117 -8.25 11.67 11.01
CA THR A 117 -7.03 12.05 11.76
C THR A 117 -7.03 11.57 13.21
N ALA A 118 -8.20 11.56 13.89
CA ALA A 118 -8.33 11.07 15.26
C ALA A 118 -7.96 9.57 15.38
N LEU A 119 -8.34 8.74 14.41
CA LEU A 119 -8.01 7.30 14.39
C LEU A 119 -6.50 7.08 14.19
N TYR A 120 -5.87 7.92 13.38
CA TYR A 120 -4.41 7.86 13.19
C TYR A 120 -3.68 8.33 14.44
N GLU A 121 -4.20 9.32 15.17
CA GLU A 121 -3.64 9.76 16.46
C GLU A 121 -3.72 8.63 17.49
N GLU A 122 -4.85 7.93 17.60
CA GLU A 122 -5.02 6.79 18.50
C GLU A 122 -4.00 5.68 18.19
N ALA A 123 -3.86 5.31 16.91
CA ALA A 123 -2.89 4.32 16.47
C ALA A 123 -1.45 4.76 16.74
N PHE A 124 -1.14 6.04 16.49
CA PHE A 124 0.18 6.62 16.76
C PHE A 124 0.51 6.60 18.26
N GLU A 125 -0.41 6.99 19.14
CA GLU A 125 -0.19 6.96 20.57
C GLU A 125 -0.08 5.51 21.12
N ALA A 126 -0.80 4.54 20.51
CA ALA A 126 -0.61 3.12 20.83
C ALA A 126 0.80 2.63 20.48
N LEU A 127 1.32 3.00 19.31
CA LEU A 127 2.70 2.68 18.90
C LEU A 127 3.73 3.38 19.78
N LYS A 128 3.47 4.62 20.19
CA LYS A 128 4.34 5.41 21.07
C LYS A 128 4.42 4.84 22.49
N LYS A 129 3.29 4.43 23.06
CA LYS A 129 3.24 3.73 24.38
C LYS A 129 4.04 2.43 24.36
N ARG A 130 4.13 1.75 23.21
CA ARG A 130 4.92 0.53 23.01
C ARG A 130 6.40 0.80 22.70
N GLY A 131 6.84 2.06 22.65
CA GLY A 131 8.21 2.44 22.32
C GLY A 131 8.61 2.17 20.86
N LEU A 132 7.63 1.96 19.98
CA LEU A 132 7.86 1.62 18.58
C LEU A 132 8.09 2.86 17.69
N VAL A 133 7.83 4.06 18.18
CA VAL A 133 8.10 5.30 17.44
C VAL A 133 9.10 6.17 18.18
N TYR A 134 9.86 6.94 17.43
CA TYR A 134 10.84 7.89 17.97
C TYR A 134 10.88 9.19 17.16
N PRO A 135 11.23 10.34 17.80
CA PRO A 135 11.35 11.60 17.11
C PRO A 135 12.61 11.63 16.24
N CYS A 136 12.45 12.09 14.99
CA CYS A 136 13.54 12.27 14.03
C CYS A 136 13.66 13.74 13.65
N PHE A 137 14.80 14.34 13.95
CA PHE A 137 15.11 15.75 13.72
C PHE A 137 15.89 16.00 12.43
N CYS A 138 16.14 14.95 11.61
CA CYS A 138 16.86 15.07 10.36
C CYS A 138 16.05 15.87 9.32
N THR A 139 16.72 16.78 8.63
CA THR A 139 16.19 17.45 7.45
C THR A 139 16.02 16.45 6.29
N ARG A 140 15.30 16.87 5.23
CA ARG A 140 15.16 16.05 4.01
C ARG A 140 16.53 15.80 3.37
N ALA A 141 17.40 16.82 3.33
CA ALA A 141 18.74 16.70 2.75
C ALA A 141 19.61 15.71 3.54
N GLU A 142 19.61 15.77 4.89
CA GLU A 142 20.35 14.83 5.74
C GLU A 142 19.86 13.38 5.53
N ARG A 143 18.55 13.16 5.35
CA ARG A 143 18.00 11.84 5.07
C ARG A 143 18.41 11.28 3.70
N LEU A 144 18.39 12.15 2.67
CA LEU A 144 18.83 11.76 1.32
C LEU A 144 20.33 11.47 1.28
N ALA A 145 21.15 12.29 1.94
CA ALA A 145 22.60 12.07 2.03
C ALA A 145 22.92 10.74 2.72
N ALA A 146 22.21 10.40 3.81
CA ALA A 146 22.39 9.10 4.49
C ALA A 146 21.95 7.89 3.63
N ALA A 147 20.97 8.07 2.74
CA ALA A 147 20.52 7.02 1.83
C ALA A 147 21.43 6.86 0.59
N SER A 148 22.20 7.92 0.23
CA SER A 148 23.00 7.97 -0.99
C SER A 148 24.48 7.58 -0.78
N ALA A 149 24.89 7.22 0.43
CA ALA A 149 26.27 6.85 0.76
C ALA A 149 26.45 5.34 0.93
N PRO A 150 26.61 4.55 -0.17
CA PRO A 150 27.20 3.24 -0.08
C PRO A 150 28.72 3.40 -0.16
N GLN A 151 29.43 3.17 0.94
CA GLN A 151 30.87 2.99 0.88
C GLN A 151 31.17 1.51 0.60
N PRO A 152 31.94 1.18 -0.45
CA PRO A 152 32.36 -0.20 -0.71
C PRO A 152 33.28 -0.65 0.42
N GLY A 153 32.90 -1.69 1.17
CA GLY A 153 33.75 -2.36 2.14
C GLY A 153 33.42 -2.13 3.62
N GLU A 154 32.45 -1.33 3.98
CA GLU A 154 31.96 -1.25 5.36
C GLU A 154 30.88 -2.30 5.63
N ALA A 155 31.00 -2.98 6.78
CA ALA A 155 29.98 -3.89 7.31
C ALA A 155 28.61 -3.22 7.26
N GLN A 156 27.57 -3.97 6.86
CA GLN A 156 26.18 -3.56 6.69
C GLN A 156 25.81 -2.40 7.62
N HIS A 157 25.73 -1.19 7.02
CA HIS A 157 25.35 0.00 7.77
C HIS A 157 23.98 -0.22 8.39
N ASP A 158 23.90 0.00 9.72
CA ASP A 158 22.66 0.14 10.46
C ASP A 158 21.82 1.22 9.75
N SER A 159 20.86 0.79 8.93
CA SER A 159 19.95 1.65 8.16
C SER A 159 19.08 2.57 9.05
N ARG A 160 19.27 2.46 10.36
CA ARG A 160 18.57 3.24 11.37
C ARG A 160 19.09 4.66 11.41
N CYS A 161 18.14 5.59 11.39
CA CYS A 161 18.45 7.00 11.57
C CYS A 161 19.19 7.24 12.90
N ARG A 162 20.27 8.06 12.89
CA ARG A 162 21.00 8.45 14.13
C ARG A 162 20.08 8.92 15.26
N CYS A 163 18.94 9.54 14.92
CA CYS A 163 17.96 10.00 15.91
C CYS A 163 17.33 8.86 16.73
N ALA A 164 17.39 7.62 16.25
CA ALA A 164 16.93 6.45 16.99
C ALA A 164 17.74 6.18 18.25
N ARG A 165 18.98 6.68 18.32
CA ARG A 165 19.95 6.46 19.41
C ARG A 165 20.12 7.65 20.32
N LEU A 166 19.48 8.80 20.04
CA LEU A 166 19.58 9.99 20.87
C LEU A 166 18.99 9.71 22.27
N SER A 167 19.71 10.16 23.28
CA SER A 167 19.21 10.26 24.66
C SER A 167 18.07 11.28 24.76
N GLU A 168 17.29 11.23 25.83
CA GLU A 168 16.21 12.22 26.01
C GLU A 168 16.76 13.64 26.21
N ALA A 169 17.93 13.80 26.83
CA ALA A 169 18.59 15.10 26.98
C ALA A 169 18.98 15.69 25.61
N GLU A 170 19.52 14.87 24.69
CA GLU A 170 19.85 15.32 23.34
C GLU A 170 18.60 15.66 22.53
N ARG A 171 17.52 14.89 22.68
CA ARG A 171 16.23 15.19 22.05
C ARG A 171 15.66 16.50 22.55
N GLU A 172 15.73 16.73 23.85
CA GLU A 172 15.25 17.97 24.46
C GLU A 172 16.07 19.17 24.01
N ALA A 173 17.40 19.06 23.95
CA ALA A 173 18.26 20.13 23.40
C ALA A 173 17.89 20.47 21.94
N LEU A 174 17.57 19.46 21.12
CA LEU A 174 17.13 19.67 19.75
C LEU A 174 15.75 20.35 19.69
N ARG A 175 14.80 20.01 20.58
CA ARG A 175 13.50 20.71 20.68
C ARG A 175 13.71 22.18 21.08
N GLN A 176 14.53 22.45 22.08
CA GLN A 176 14.83 23.80 22.57
C GLN A 176 15.55 24.64 21.51
N SER A 177 16.32 24.03 20.60
CA SER A 177 16.91 24.72 19.46
C SER A 177 15.89 25.08 18.36
N GLY A 178 14.59 24.81 18.56
CA GLY A 178 13.52 25.08 17.59
C GLY A 178 13.44 24.07 16.43
N ARG A 179 14.19 22.98 16.46
CA ARG A 179 14.10 21.95 15.42
C ARG A 179 12.77 21.20 15.51
N ARG A 180 12.01 21.23 14.43
CA ARG A 180 10.81 20.39 14.28
C ARG A 180 11.20 18.93 14.10
N CYS A 181 10.44 18.01 14.68
CA CYS A 181 10.67 16.59 14.49
C CYS A 181 9.54 15.93 13.71
N ALA A 182 9.91 15.02 12.83
CA ALA A 182 9.02 13.98 12.32
C ALA A 182 9.06 12.78 13.27
N TRP A 183 8.06 11.92 13.24
CA TRP A 183 8.07 10.67 13.97
C TRP A 183 8.29 9.50 13.03
N LYS A 184 9.24 8.66 13.39
CA LYS A 184 9.55 7.43 12.65
C LYS A 184 9.11 6.20 13.43
N LEU A 185 8.58 5.22 12.71
CA LEU A 185 8.32 3.88 13.19
C LEU A 185 9.61 3.07 13.10
N ARG A 186 10.00 2.48 14.23
CA ARG A 186 11.16 1.59 14.33
C ARG A 186 10.81 0.23 13.76
N MET A 187 11.51 -0.18 12.72
CA MET A 187 11.36 -1.51 12.15
C MET A 187 12.15 -2.54 12.96
N PRO A 188 11.53 -3.68 13.35
CA PRO A 188 12.22 -4.75 14.06
C PRO A 188 13.13 -5.55 13.14
N GLU A 189 14.16 -6.18 13.71
CA GLU A 189 14.92 -7.25 13.05
C GLU A 189 14.04 -8.51 12.97
N LEU A 190 13.12 -8.50 12.00
CA LEU A 190 12.13 -9.55 11.82
C LEU A 190 11.92 -9.81 10.33
N GLU A 191 11.94 -11.07 9.95
CA GLU A 191 11.54 -11.49 8.61
C GLU A 191 10.02 -11.62 8.56
N VAL A 192 9.41 -10.90 7.61
CA VAL A 192 7.98 -10.94 7.34
C VAL A 192 7.77 -11.35 5.90
N SER A 193 6.94 -12.39 5.71
CA SER A 193 6.58 -12.90 4.40
C SER A 193 5.13 -12.57 4.06
N VAL A 194 4.89 -12.16 2.82
CA VAL A 194 3.57 -11.94 2.24
C VAL A 194 3.46 -12.79 0.99
N ALA A 195 2.45 -13.64 0.92
CA ALA A 195 2.10 -14.33 -0.32
C ALA A 195 1.29 -13.36 -1.19
N ASP A 196 1.93 -12.79 -2.21
CA ASP A 196 1.26 -11.96 -3.18
C ASP A 196 0.58 -12.82 -4.24
N GLY A 197 -0.69 -12.54 -4.53
CA GLY A 197 -1.50 -13.34 -5.45
C GLY A 197 -1.01 -13.30 -6.91
N HIS A 198 -0.09 -12.40 -7.25
CA HIS A 198 0.43 -12.26 -8.61
C HIS A 198 1.96 -12.43 -8.68
N TYR A 199 2.69 -11.92 -7.69
CA TYR A 199 4.17 -11.96 -7.66
C TYR A 199 4.75 -13.05 -6.76
N GLY A 200 3.91 -13.90 -6.15
CA GLY A 200 4.36 -15.00 -5.29
C GLY A 200 4.82 -14.54 -3.91
N LEU A 201 5.72 -15.31 -3.29
CA LEU A 201 6.16 -15.06 -1.92
C LEU A 201 7.20 -13.92 -1.86
N ILE A 202 6.87 -12.87 -1.13
CA ILE A 202 7.75 -11.72 -0.86
C ILE A 202 8.17 -11.77 0.61
N THR A 203 9.46 -11.97 0.86
CA THR A 203 10.02 -11.99 2.21
C THR A 203 11.00 -10.82 2.38
N GLN A 204 10.87 -10.08 3.48
CA GLN A 204 11.77 -8.98 3.84
C GLN A 204 12.13 -9.04 5.32
N ASN A 205 13.40 -8.77 5.64
CA ASN A 205 13.77 -8.33 6.98
C ASN A 205 13.40 -6.85 7.12
N LEU A 206 12.48 -6.54 8.01
CA LEU A 206 11.92 -5.19 8.09
C LEU A 206 12.95 -4.11 8.44
N ALA A 207 13.92 -4.40 9.29
CA ALA A 207 14.96 -3.44 9.64
C ALA A 207 15.96 -3.20 8.51
N ARG A 208 16.42 -4.28 7.83
CA ARG A 208 17.43 -4.19 6.77
C ARG A 208 16.87 -3.72 5.44
N ASP A 209 15.76 -4.34 5.01
CA ASP A 209 15.27 -4.20 3.65
C ASP A 209 14.27 -3.06 3.52
N ALA A 210 13.45 -2.83 4.56
CA ALA A 210 12.44 -1.78 4.55
C ALA A 210 12.90 -0.49 5.28
N GLY A 211 13.63 -0.63 6.38
CA GLY A 211 14.11 0.46 7.23
C GLY A 211 12.99 1.25 7.93
N ASP A 212 13.40 2.09 8.88
CA ASP A 212 12.48 2.94 9.65
C ASP A 212 11.75 3.94 8.76
N CYS A 213 10.43 4.01 8.85
CA CYS A 213 9.61 4.89 8.02
C CYS A 213 8.98 6.02 8.84
N ILE A 214 8.72 7.16 8.18
CA ILE A 214 7.97 8.26 8.78
C ILE A 214 6.50 7.82 8.91
N VAL A 215 5.93 8.02 10.10
CA VAL A 215 4.50 7.81 10.40
C VAL A 215 3.77 9.13 10.68
N ARG A 216 4.51 10.18 11.13
CA ARG A 216 3.99 11.55 11.27
C ARG A 216 5.06 12.53 10.82
N ARG A 217 4.71 13.44 9.94
CA ARG A 217 5.60 14.48 9.40
C ARG A 217 5.85 15.57 10.44
N ALA A 218 6.87 16.39 10.21
CA ALA A 218 7.22 17.51 11.09
C ALA A 218 6.17 18.65 11.09
N ASP A 219 5.29 18.68 10.11
CA ASP A 219 4.12 19.59 10.03
C ASP A 219 2.87 19.02 10.70
N GLY A 220 2.97 17.82 11.30
CA GLY A 220 1.88 17.16 12.01
C GLY A 220 1.03 16.20 11.17
N VAL A 221 1.16 16.24 9.85
CA VAL A 221 0.39 15.37 8.93
C VAL A 221 0.87 13.91 9.09
N PHE A 222 -0.07 12.98 9.19
CA PHE A 222 0.25 11.56 9.21
C PHE A 222 0.76 11.09 7.85
N ALA A 223 1.63 10.10 7.86
CA ALA A 223 2.24 9.59 6.64
C ALA A 223 1.49 8.36 6.12
N TYR A 224 1.60 8.13 4.83
CA TYR A 224 0.93 7.07 4.08
C TYR A 224 0.98 5.69 4.77
N GLN A 225 2.17 5.26 5.24
CA GLN A 225 2.33 3.91 5.79
C GLN A 225 1.45 3.66 7.03
N LEU A 226 1.26 4.66 7.90
CA LEU A 226 0.37 4.54 9.05
C LEU A 226 -1.09 4.60 8.62
N ALA A 227 -1.45 5.62 7.84
CA ALA A 227 -2.84 5.88 7.49
C ALA A 227 -3.45 4.73 6.69
N VAL A 228 -2.77 4.24 5.64
CA VAL A 228 -3.28 3.12 4.83
C VAL A 228 -3.45 1.85 5.66
N SER A 229 -2.51 1.56 6.59
CA SER A 229 -2.60 0.37 7.43
C SER A 229 -3.75 0.45 8.43
N VAL A 230 -3.95 1.62 9.06
CA VAL A 230 -5.06 1.86 9.98
C VAL A 230 -6.40 1.78 9.24
N ASP A 231 -6.48 2.37 8.05
CA ASP A 231 -7.72 2.37 7.27
C ASP A 231 -8.07 0.98 6.73
N ASP A 232 -7.10 0.25 6.15
CA ASP A 232 -7.35 -1.10 5.67
C ASP A 232 -7.81 -2.01 6.82
N MET A 233 -7.22 -1.85 8.03
CA MET A 233 -7.65 -2.56 9.24
C MET A 233 -9.06 -2.18 9.69
N LEU A 234 -9.33 -0.89 9.89
CA LEU A 234 -10.59 -0.42 10.48
C LEU A 234 -11.78 -0.48 9.52
N MET A 235 -11.54 -0.41 8.21
CA MET A 235 -12.56 -0.61 7.18
C MET A 235 -12.79 -2.10 6.87
N GLY A 236 -12.06 -3.01 7.53
CA GLY A 236 -12.22 -4.44 7.33
C GLY A 236 -11.80 -4.91 5.95
N VAL A 237 -10.84 -4.22 5.30
CA VAL A 237 -10.33 -4.60 3.99
C VAL A 237 -9.62 -5.95 4.11
N THR A 238 -10.07 -6.93 3.33
CA THR A 238 -9.50 -8.28 3.31
C THR A 238 -8.68 -8.56 2.05
N ARG A 239 -8.83 -7.70 1.02
CA ARG A 239 -8.16 -7.89 -0.26
C ARG A 239 -7.64 -6.55 -0.81
N VAL A 240 -6.33 -6.47 -1.05
CA VAL A 240 -5.65 -5.26 -1.54
C VAL A 240 -5.07 -5.52 -2.92
N VAL A 241 -5.65 -4.89 -3.95
CA VAL A 241 -5.04 -4.81 -5.29
C VAL A 241 -4.53 -3.39 -5.52
N ARG A 242 -3.29 -3.26 -6.02
CA ARG A 242 -2.63 -1.97 -6.28
C ARG A 242 -1.40 -2.14 -7.17
N GLY A 243 -0.76 -1.05 -7.60
CA GLY A 243 0.45 -1.11 -8.41
C GLY A 243 1.64 -1.76 -7.70
N ARG A 244 2.50 -2.46 -8.43
CA ARG A 244 3.66 -3.18 -7.90
C ARG A 244 4.76 -2.28 -7.32
N ASP A 245 4.72 -0.98 -7.58
CA ASP A 245 5.60 0.01 -6.93
C ASP A 245 5.44 0.03 -5.39
N LEU A 246 4.29 -0.49 -4.90
CA LEU A 246 4.01 -0.67 -3.48
C LEU A 246 4.24 -2.11 -2.97
N LEU A 247 4.74 -3.02 -3.80
CA LEU A 247 4.97 -4.42 -3.44
C LEU A 247 5.90 -4.54 -2.21
N SER A 248 6.98 -3.79 -2.19
CA SER A 248 7.92 -3.76 -1.05
C SER A 248 7.35 -3.15 0.24
N SER A 249 6.18 -2.51 0.17
CA SER A 249 5.48 -1.99 1.36
C SER A 249 4.60 -3.03 2.05
N ALA A 250 4.21 -4.11 1.36
CA ALA A 250 3.26 -5.08 1.89
C ALA A 250 3.74 -5.78 3.18
N PRO A 251 5.00 -6.28 3.32
CA PRO A 251 5.46 -6.89 4.55
C PRO A 251 5.43 -5.93 5.75
N ARG A 252 5.81 -4.66 5.55
CA ARG A 252 5.77 -3.62 6.58
C ARG A 252 4.35 -3.28 7.01
N GLN A 253 3.42 -3.13 6.05
CA GLN A 253 2.03 -2.83 6.33
C GLN A 253 1.35 -4.01 7.02
N ARG A 254 1.62 -5.25 6.61
CA ARG A 254 1.19 -6.46 7.31
C ARG A 254 1.62 -6.43 8.78
N TRP A 255 2.90 -6.26 9.03
CA TRP A 255 3.44 -6.19 10.39
C TRP A 255 2.81 -5.06 11.22
N LEU A 256 2.59 -3.89 10.61
CA LEU A 256 1.99 -2.75 11.30
C LEU A 256 0.53 -3.02 11.70
N ILE A 257 -0.27 -3.58 10.79
CA ILE A 257 -1.65 -3.98 11.04
C ILE A 257 -1.70 -5.02 12.18
N GLU A 258 -0.90 -6.08 12.10
CA GLU A 258 -0.83 -7.12 13.13
C GLU A 258 -0.33 -6.55 14.48
N THR A 259 0.62 -5.61 14.44
CA THR A 259 1.11 -4.88 15.62
C THR A 259 0.00 -4.03 16.27
N LEU A 260 -0.91 -3.46 15.50
CA LEU A 260 -2.07 -2.71 16.00
C LEU A 260 -3.22 -3.62 16.43
N GLY A 261 -3.10 -4.94 16.26
CA GLY A 261 -4.10 -5.93 16.69
C GLY A 261 -5.12 -6.31 15.62
N GLY A 262 -4.92 -5.90 14.38
CA GLY A 262 -5.76 -6.24 13.24
C GLY A 262 -5.31 -7.48 12.47
N ALA A 263 -6.13 -7.92 11.54
CA ALA A 263 -5.79 -8.93 10.54
C ALA A 263 -5.33 -8.23 9.24
N ALA A 264 -4.16 -8.60 8.74
CA ALA A 264 -3.67 -8.04 7.49
C ALA A 264 -4.44 -8.61 6.29
N PRO A 265 -4.71 -7.81 5.25
CA PRO A 265 -5.35 -8.28 4.04
C PRO A 265 -4.43 -9.19 3.22
N ASP A 266 -5.03 -9.94 2.30
CA ASP A 266 -4.31 -10.54 1.19
C ASP A 266 -3.93 -9.48 0.17
N TYR A 267 -2.74 -9.61 -0.42
CA TYR A 267 -2.22 -8.65 -1.40
C TYR A 267 -2.13 -9.27 -2.79
N CYS A 268 -2.39 -8.44 -3.79
CA CYS A 268 -2.16 -8.77 -5.19
C CYS A 268 -1.72 -7.50 -5.93
N HIS A 269 -0.53 -7.52 -6.51
CA HIS A 269 0.02 -6.33 -7.15
C HIS A 269 -0.12 -6.40 -8.67
N ALA A 270 -0.47 -5.26 -9.26
CA ALA A 270 -0.63 -5.09 -10.70
C ALA A 270 0.69 -4.61 -11.33
N PRO A 271 0.99 -4.99 -12.59
CA PRO A 271 2.14 -4.44 -13.32
C PRO A 271 1.99 -2.94 -13.52
N LEU A 272 3.12 -2.24 -13.69
CA LEU A 272 3.11 -0.82 -13.99
C LEU A 272 3.07 -0.58 -15.50
N LEU A 273 2.37 0.46 -15.91
CA LEU A 273 2.52 1.01 -17.24
C LEU A 273 3.69 2.00 -17.23
N THR A 274 4.69 1.78 -18.08
CA THR A 274 5.89 2.60 -18.17
C THR A 274 5.98 3.32 -19.50
N SER A 275 6.64 4.48 -19.55
CA SER A 275 7.04 5.09 -20.81
C SER A 275 8.37 4.46 -21.25
N GLY A 276 8.50 4.06 -22.50
CA GLY A 276 9.67 3.34 -23.04
C GLY A 276 11.02 4.05 -22.88
N ASP A 277 11.05 5.30 -22.43
CA ASP A 277 12.23 6.14 -22.23
C ASP A 277 12.41 6.65 -20.78
N GLY A 278 11.75 6.06 -19.81
CA GLY A 278 11.99 6.32 -18.37
C GLY A 278 11.55 7.70 -17.84
N LYS A 279 11.12 8.63 -18.69
CA LYS A 279 10.67 9.99 -18.32
C LYS A 279 9.14 10.12 -18.33
N LEU A 280 8.50 9.57 -17.30
CA LEU A 280 7.05 9.48 -17.20
C LEU A 280 6.30 10.82 -17.01
N SER A 281 6.92 11.83 -16.37
CA SER A 281 6.17 12.93 -15.76
C SER A 281 5.54 13.95 -16.72
N LYS A 282 6.12 14.20 -17.90
CA LYS A 282 5.57 15.19 -18.85
C LYS A 282 4.64 14.57 -19.89
N ARG A 283 4.77 13.26 -20.17
CA ARG A 283 3.98 12.56 -21.21
C ARG A 283 2.74 11.86 -20.65
N LEU A 284 2.71 11.55 -19.36
CA LEU A 284 1.50 11.05 -18.70
C LEU A 284 0.37 12.08 -18.68
N GLY A 285 0.68 13.37 -18.74
CA GLY A 285 -0.34 14.40 -18.94
C GLY A 285 -1.20 14.18 -20.19
N SER A 286 -0.62 13.64 -21.27
CA SER A 286 -1.35 13.32 -22.51
C SER A 286 -2.21 12.05 -22.44
N LEU A 287 -2.10 11.28 -21.34
CA LEU A 287 -2.87 10.07 -21.08
C LEU A 287 -3.69 10.19 -19.79
N SER A 288 -3.94 11.43 -19.35
CA SER A 288 -4.87 11.72 -18.27
C SER A 288 -6.30 11.41 -18.70
N THR A 289 -7.14 11.04 -17.75
CA THR A 289 -8.56 10.76 -18.01
C THR A 289 -9.27 11.93 -18.68
N GLN A 290 -8.89 13.17 -18.41
CA GLN A 290 -9.44 14.34 -19.09
C GLN A 290 -9.25 14.28 -20.61
N ILE A 291 -8.07 13.87 -21.08
CA ILE A 291 -7.78 13.74 -22.52
C ILE A 291 -8.43 12.48 -23.09
N LEU A 292 -8.34 11.36 -22.33
CA LEU A 292 -8.97 10.10 -22.76
C LEU A 292 -10.48 10.27 -23.02
N ARG A 293 -11.19 10.96 -22.13
CA ARG A 293 -12.64 11.21 -22.28
C ARG A 293 -13.01 12.07 -23.49
N GLN A 294 -12.08 12.88 -24.00
CA GLN A 294 -12.30 13.68 -25.21
C GLN A 294 -12.02 12.91 -26.49
N THR A 295 -11.21 11.86 -26.43
CA THR A 295 -10.65 11.19 -27.61
C THR A 295 -11.05 9.72 -27.74
N MET A 296 -11.56 9.10 -26.67
CA MET A 296 -11.89 7.67 -26.64
C MET A 296 -13.21 7.44 -25.91
N ARG A 297 -13.91 6.38 -26.30
CA ARG A 297 -15.04 5.84 -25.52
C ARG A 297 -14.51 5.00 -24.34
N PRO A 298 -15.27 4.84 -23.27
CA PRO A 298 -14.84 4.06 -22.10
C PRO A 298 -14.49 2.61 -22.46
N GLU A 299 -15.22 1.99 -23.39
CA GLU A 299 -14.96 0.61 -23.84
C GLU A 299 -13.61 0.48 -24.57
N GLU A 300 -13.19 1.52 -25.28
CA GLU A 300 -11.90 1.57 -25.98
C GLU A 300 -10.75 1.67 -24.95
N VAL A 301 -10.93 2.47 -23.90
CA VAL A 301 -9.97 2.57 -22.82
C VAL A 301 -9.85 1.25 -22.07
N VAL A 302 -10.97 0.61 -21.72
CA VAL A 302 -10.99 -0.70 -21.03
C VAL A 302 -10.37 -1.78 -21.93
N GLY A 303 -10.69 -1.83 -23.21
CA GLY A 303 -10.08 -2.77 -24.16
C GLY A 303 -8.57 -2.60 -24.26
N ARG A 304 -8.11 -1.36 -24.33
CA ARG A 304 -6.68 -1.01 -24.34
C ARG A 304 -5.97 -1.44 -23.06
N LEU A 305 -6.55 -1.19 -21.89
CA LEU A 305 -5.98 -1.61 -20.61
C LEU A 305 -5.88 -3.13 -20.51
N ALA A 306 -6.94 -3.85 -20.93
CA ALA A 306 -6.99 -5.31 -20.93
C ALA A 306 -5.94 -5.92 -21.87
N PHE A 307 -5.73 -5.34 -23.04
CA PHE A 307 -4.67 -5.74 -23.97
C PHE A 307 -3.28 -5.50 -23.39
N LEU A 308 -3.03 -4.30 -22.86
CA LEU A 308 -1.74 -3.94 -22.30
C LEU A 308 -1.32 -4.90 -21.19
N CYS A 309 -2.21 -5.24 -20.28
CA CYS A 309 -1.88 -6.14 -19.17
C CYS A 309 -1.97 -7.64 -19.53
N GLY A 310 -2.35 -8.02 -20.75
CA GLY A 310 -2.37 -9.40 -21.22
C GLY A 310 -3.69 -10.15 -21.02
N LEU A 311 -4.72 -9.51 -20.49
CA LEU A 311 -6.05 -10.13 -20.33
C LEU A 311 -6.74 -10.42 -21.68
N ARG A 312 -6.34 -9.71 -22.75
CA ARG A 312 -6.85 -9.90 -24.11
C ARG A 312 -5.74 -9.85 -25.14
N GLU A 313 -5.95 -10.53 -26.27
CA GLU A 313 -5.00 -10.55 -27.38
C GLU A 313 -5.11 -9.30 -28.28
N SER A 314 -6.19 -8.53 -28.18
CA SER A 314 -6.41 -7.29 -28.94
C SER A 314 -6.96 -6.19 -28.05
N ASP A 315 -6.79 -4.95 -28.46
CA ASP A 315 -7.31 -3.74 -27.82
C ASP A 315 -8.75 -3.39 -28.25
N ALA A 316 -9.48 -4.34 -28.86
CA ALA A 316 -10.86 -4.14 -29.26
C ALA A 316 -11.74 -3.67 -28.08
N PRO A 317 -12.68 -2.75 -28.31
CA PRO A 317 -13.54 -2.20 -27.26
C PRO A 317 -14.22 -3.28 -26.43
N THR A 318 -14.24 -3.11 -25.10
CA THR A 318 -14.90 -4.04 -24.18
C THR A 318 -15.29 -3.33 -22.88
N THR A 319 -16.10 -3.97 -22.03
CA THR A 319 -16.51 -3.44 -20.75
C THR A 319 -15.86 -4.24 -19.60
N PRO A 320 -15.73 -3.67 -18.38
CA PRO A 320 -15.24 -4.40 -17.21
C PRO A 320 -16.07 -5.66 -16.94
N ARG A 321 -17.40 -5.58 -17.10
CA ARG A 321 -18.31 -6.72 -16.91
C ARG A 321 -18.09 -7.86 -17.93
N ALA A 322 -17.71 -7.53 -19.15
CA ALA A 322 -17.37 -8.55 -20.14
C ALA A 322 -16.05 -9.26 -19.79
N LEU A 323 -15.06 -8.52 -19.27
CA LEU A 323 -13.79 -9.08 -18.82
C LEU A 323 -13.93 -9.98 -17.59
N LEU A 324 -14.91 -9.72 -16.73
CA LEU A 324 -15.11 -10.45 -15.48
C LEU A 324 -15.34 -11.95 -15.68
N ARG A 325 -15.93 -12.35 -16.81
CA ARG A 325 -16.25 -13.76 -17.08
C ARG A 325 -15.03 -14.66 -17.17
N ASP A 326 -13.93 -14.12 -17.72
CA ASP A 326 -12.70 -14.85 -18.02
C ASP A 326 -11.50 -14.27 -17.28
N PHE A 327 -11.75 -13.52 -16.20
CA PHE A 327 -10.70 -12.89 -15.43
C PHE A 327 -9.90 -13.93 -14.66
N ASP A 328 -8.59 -13.95 -14.93
CA ASP A 328 -7.62 -14.79 -14.23
C ASP A 328 -6.29 -14.02 -14.11
N TRP A 329 -5.74 -13.95 -12.91
CA TRP A 329 -4.43 -13.36 -12.67
C TRP A 329 -3.30 -14.03 -13.44
N ALA A 330 -3.41 -15.32 -13.74
CA ALA A 330 -2.42 -16.04 -14.54
C ALA A 330 -2.26 -15.47 -15.95
N ARG A 331 -3.24 -14.72 -16.46
CA ARG A 331 -3.19 -14.04 -17.76
C ARG A 331 -2.58 -12.64 -17.66
N VAL A 332 -2.54 -12.06 -16.49
CA VAL A 332 -1.97 -10.73 -16.28
C VAL A 332 -0.45 -10.81 -16.32
N LYS A 333 0.19 -9.94 -17.09
CA LYS A 333 1.67 -9.88 -17.19
C LYS A 333 2.29 -9.53 -15.85
N THR A 334 3.40 -10.16 -15.52
CA THR A 334 4.21 -9.84 -14.33
C THR A 334 5.23 -8.74 -14.59
N GLU A 335 5.63 -8.54 -15.85
CA GLU A 335 6.56 -7.49 -16.25
C GLU A 335 5.84 -6.15 -16.40
N ASP A 336 6.59 -5.06 -16.19
CA ASP A 336 6.10 -3.72 -16.52
C ASP A 336 5.85 -3.58 -18.02
N VAL A 337 4.75 -2.93 -18.34
CA VAL A 337 4.27 -2.83 -19.71
C VAL A 337 4.64 -1.46 -20.30
N PRO A 338 5.54 -1.43 -21.28
CA PRO A 338 5.82 -0.18 -21.98
C PRO A 338 4.60 0.25 -22.82
N MET A 339 4.17 1.49 -22.64
CA MET A 339 3.19 2.10 -23.52
C MET A 339 3.89 2.51 -24.82
N ALA A 340 3.69 1.73 -25.90
CA ALA A 340 4.22 2.09 -27.21
C ALA A 340 3.67 3.45 -27.67
N ARG A 341 4.52 4.25 -28.33
CA ARG A 341 4.07 5.41 -29.10
C ARG A 341 3.10 4.91 -30.19
N LYS A 342 1.89 5.50 -30.30
CA LYS A 342 1.31 5.59 -31.63
C LYS A 342 2.16 6.61 -32.40
N GLU A 343 2.84 6.14 -33.42
CA GLU A 343 3.44 6.98 -34.46
C GLU A 343 2.39 7.86 -35.10
#